data_a1e6085ec7fe0d66eab7c0a2684df927
#
_entry.id   a1e6085ec7fe0d66eab7c0a2684df927
#
_cell.length_a   1.000
_cell.length_b   1.000
_cell.length_c   1.000
_cell.angle_alpha   90.00
_cell.angle_beta   90.00
_cell.angle_gamma   90.00
#
_symmetry.space_group_name_H-M   'P 1'
#
loop_
_entity.id
_entity.type
_entity.pdbx_description
1 polymer ?
#
loop_
_entity_poly.entity_id
_entity_poly.type
_entity_poly.pdbx_seq_one_letter_code
_entity_poly.pdbx_strand_id
1 'polypeptide(L)'
;MIKTKRVVLLQPASTGGNFEYIAIPRQGMLFLSGALAQWEGPYHYEREIWFEDRSGLIDPNKDLEGVDILMVTALINEAPRGYQVARMAKQFHPDLITIGGGPQMGPLAEEAFDNGQFDVIVQREAEDIIGQLTDLLLTYKGSQLQEYLNKVPGISYRKDGQIVETRRAGLVAPDFVKLPDFYSIKDLSSANPLAGGVLETVRGCTEKCTYCQVIQQFLGYRLISRETEIKRITQLKQMAADGLIHSGKNGAFQVFISDDLHTPPLRAVKYRDERLARLRGWKDHTEGMHSICQCRTEVGQDPEIVDAMQNAHIKMLYVGVESDNAENLKLVNKRQEPGQAHKDLVALKKDGFAVVAMTIIGLPYDTEDSIMAMADWITEISRYQTANLLTPLPATANWKDLKPLNAEGELLQEGEMRPYHLYTGRQFVHYDERWTLQESQELYDKYTARLKPVDDLYGRIFRILKSYRLRLASTSKDLSDSFASRITEATESLKGWSDPVSTPGKDLGENIAQRVGELVENLRSVSQPLANARKEVADSVGIRINELSDSLKSLSDPLLPGRVELAANISGRITELNDMLNVVAVAPERRKQKSK
;
A
#
# COMPACT_ATOMS: atom_id res chain seq x y z
N MET A 1 0.11 6.57 41.30
CA MET A 1 0.75 6.87 40.00
C MET A 1 0.11 5.99 38.95
N ILE A 2 -0.35 6.57 37.84
CA ILE A 2 -0.87 5.84 36.68
C ILE A 2 0.30 5.05 36.09
N LYS A 3 0.11 3.75 35.83
CA LYS A 3 1.17 2.90 35.26
C LYS A 3 1.26 3.17 33.76
N THR A 4 2.46 3.40 33.25
CA THR A 4 2.73 3.51 31.81
C THR A 4 2.83 2.13 31.18
N LYS A 5 2.25 1.97 30.00
CA LYS A 5 2.26 0.77 29.15
C LYS A 5 2.74 1.10 27.76
N ARG A 6 3.71 0.33 27.26
CA ARG A 6 4.26 0.53 25.91
C ARG A 6 3.46 -0.25 24.88
N VAL A 7 3.03 0.44 23.83
CA VAL A 7 2.24 -0.11 22.73
C VAL A 7 2.92 0.13 21.40
N VAL A 8 3.20 -0.93 20.66
CA VAL A 8 3.68 -0.85 19.28
C VAL A 8 2.52 -1.18 18.34
N LEU A 9 2.26 -0.29 17.40
CA LEU A 9 1.26 -0.47 16.33
C LEU A 9 2.02 -0.73 15.03
N LEU A 10 1.93 -1.93 14.49
CA LEU A 10 2.72 -2.40 13.37
C LEU A 10 1.90 -2.53 12.08
N GLN A 11 2.38 -1.90 11.02
CA GLN A 11 2.03 -2.19 9.63
C GLN A 11 3.20 -2.96 9.00
N PRO A 12 3.05 -4.26 8.70
CA PRO A 12 4.10 -5.06 8.10
C PRO A 12 4.47 -4.59 6.70
N ALA A 13 5.69 -4.91 6.27
CA ALA A 13 6.12 -4.67 4.91
C ALA A 13 5.35 -5.56 3.92
N SER A 14 5.07 -4.98 2.75
CA SER A 14 4.46 -5.71 1.63
C SER A 14 5.47 -6.65 0.97
N THR A 15 5.01 -7.82 0.56
CA THR A 15 5.84 -8.79 -0.18
C THR A 15 5.93 -8.51 -1.67
N GLY A 16 5.35 -7.43 -2.13
CA GLY A 16 5.33 -6.99 -3.52
C GLY A 16 3.93 -6.63 -4.03
N GLY A 17 3.83 -6.11 -5.24
CA GLY A 17 2.57 -5.76 -5.90
C GLY A 17 2.45 -4.31 -6.31
N ASN A 18 1.29 -3.93 -6.86
CA ASN A 18 1.03 -2.57 -7.34
C ASN A 18 0.98 -1.53 -6.21
N PHE A 19 0.82 -1.98 -4.97
CA PHE A 19 0.82 -1.14 -3.76
C PHE A 19 2.08 -1.38 -2.90
N GLU A 20 3.14 -1.93 -3.49
CA GLU A 20 4.40 -2.23 -2.81
C GLU A 20 5.05 -1.00 -2.17
N TYR A 21 4.74 0.19 -2.69
CA TYR A 21 5.29 1.44 -2.21
C TYR A 21 4.22 2.52 -2.08
N ILE A 22 3.72 2.70 -0.86
CA ILE A 22 2.94 3.89 -0.51
C ILE A 22 3.82 4.75 0.39
N ALA A 23 4.38 5.82 -0.17
CA ALA A 23 5.26 6.75 0.55
C ALA A 23 4.56 7.60 1.62
N ILE A 24 3.25 7.42 1.76
CA ILE A 24 2.40 8.07 2.76
C ILE A 24 1.97 7.07 3.83
N PRO A 25 1.80 7.48 5.08
CA PRO A 25 1.37 6.58 6.14
C PRO A 25 -0.05 6.05 5.89
N ARG A 26 -0.31 4.79 6.28
CA ARG A 26 -1.66 4.24 6.24
C ARG A 26 -2.43 4.68 7.48
N GLN A 27 -3.65 5.14 7.27
CA GLN A 27 -4.44 5.82 8.31
C GLN A 27 -4.86 4.92 9.49
N GLY A 28 -5.09 3.62 9.29
CA GLY A 28 -5.66 2.75 10.34
C GLY A 28 -4.90 2.83 11.66
N MET A 29 -3.57 2.70 11.63
CA MET A 29 -2.74 2.78 12.84
C MET A 29 -2.68 4.19 13.45
N LEU A 30 -2.79 5.23 12.63
CA LEU A 30 -2.84 6.62 13.11
C LEU A 30 -4.12 6.87 13.92
N PHE A 31 -5.25 6.32 13.48
CA PHE A 31 -6.53 6.45 14.21
C PHE A 31 -6.57 5.59 15.46
N LEU A 32 -6.04 4.36 15.43
CA LEU A 32 -5.96 3.53 16.64
C LEU A 32 -5.05 4.15 17.70
N SER A 33 -3.90 4.69 17.30
CA SER A 33 -3.02 5.43 18.21
C SER A 33 -3.70 6.68 18.75
N GLY A 34 -4.42 7.43 17.91
CA GLY A 34 -5.21 8.58 18.33
C GLY A 34 -6.34 8.20 19.32
N ALA A 35 -6.98 7.05 19.12
CA ALA A 35 -7.98 6.52 20.05
C ALA A 35 -7.38 6.19 21.42
N LEU A 36 -6.21 5.56 21.45
CA LEU A 36 -5.48 5.30 22.70
C LEU A 36 -4.97 6.59 23.36
N ALA A 37 -4.60 7.60 22.56
CA ALA A 37 -4.15 8.90 23.08
C ALA A 37 -5.23 9.65 23.84
N GLN A 38 -6.48 9.53 23.41
CA GLN A 38 -7.64 10.18 24.04
C GLN A 38 -8.35 9.31 25.08
N TRP A 39 -7.91 8.04 25.27
CA TRP A 39 -8.53 7.12 26.21
C TRP A 39 -8.21 7.47 27.65
N GLU A 40 -9.24 7.59 28.48
CA GLU A 40 -9.13 7.81 29.92
C GLU A 40 -9.38 6.49 30.66
N GLY A 41 -8.29 5.78 31.00
CA GLY A 41 -8.31 4.48 31.65
C GLY A 41 -7.30 4.38 32.80
N PRO A 42 -7.11 3.19 33.37
CA PRO A 42 -6.16 2.96 34.48
C PRO A 42 -4.69 3.03 34.07
N TYR A 43 -4.40 3.04 32.77
CA TYR A 43 -3.06 3.06 32.22
C TYR A 43 -2.81 4.29 31.35
N HIS A 44 -1.56 4.76 31.34
CA HIS A 44 -1.06 5.69 30.33
C HIS A 44 -0.39 4.90 29.22
N TYR A 45 -0.76 5.13 27.97
CA TYR A 45 -0.22 4.41 26.81
C TYR A 45 0.88 5.23 26.13
N GLU A 46 2.14 4.74 26.20
CA GLU A 46 3.24 5.20 25.36
C GLU A 46 3.17 4.44 24.03
N ARG A 47 2.94 5.15 22.93
CA ARG A 47 2.61 4.57 21.63
C ARG A 47 3.72 4.81 20.63
N GLU A 48 4.05 3.79 19.84
CA GLU A 48 4.94 3.88 18.68
C GLU A 48 4.27 3.22 17.48
N ILE A 49 4.17 3.92 16.35
CA ILE A 49 3.63 3.40 15.10
C ILE A 49 4.79 3.03 14.20
N TRP A 50 4.89 1.75 13.88
CA TRP A 50 5.94 1.22 13.05
C TRP A 50 5.41 0.81 11.67
N PHE A 51 5.74 1.57 10.65
CA PHE A 51 5.55 1.20 9.26
C PHE A 51 6.83 0.55 8.75
N GLU A 52 6.87 -0.77 8.57
CA GLU A 52 8.10 -1.48 8.14
C GLU A 52 8.64 -0.98 6.81
N ASP A 53 7.75 -0.54 5.90
CA ASP A 53 8.15 0.07 4.63
C ASP A 53 8.94 1.37 4.80
N ARG A 54 8.77 2.06 5.91
CA ARG A 54 9.44 3.31 6.23
C ARG A 54 10.64 3.11 7.16
N SER A 55 10.40 2.45 8.29
CA SER A 55 11.34 2.37 9.41
C SER A 55 12.22 1.11 9.37
N GLY A 56 12.03 0.25 8.35
CA GLY A 56 12.69 -1.05 8.24
C GLY A 56 11.96 -2.15 9.02
N LEU A 57 12.39 -3.38 8.79
CA LEU A 57 11.77 -4.56 9.42
C LEU A 57 12.01 -4.55 10.93
N ILE A 58 10.95 -4.81 11.69
CA ILE A 58 11.02 -5.01 13.13
C ILE A 58 11.73 -6.33 13.45
N ASP A 59 12.68 -6.31 14.37
CA ASP A 59 13.23 -7.52 14.99
C ASP A 59 12.39 -7.87 16.23
N PRO A 60 11.54 -8.92 16.17
CA PRO A 60 10.63 -9.24 17.27
C PRO A 60 11.34 -9.55 18.59
N ASN A 61 12.61 -9.96 18.56
CA ASN A 61 13.39 -10.25 19.77
C ASN A 61 13.90 -8.99 20.45
N LYS A 62 14.42 -8.02 19.69
CA LYS A 62 15.09 -6.84 20.22
C LYS A 62 14.18 -5.64 20.34
N ASP A 63 13.42 -5.36 19.27
CA ASP A 63 12.65 -4.12 19.17
C ASP A 63 11.37 -4.16 20.02
N LEU A 64 10.91 -5.38 20.40
CA LEU A 64 9.76 -5.58 21.27
C LEU A 64 10.10 -5.84 22.73
N GLU A 65 11.37 -5.72 23.12
CA GLU A 65 11.78 -5.84 24.53
C GLU A 65 11.10 -4.74 25.38
N GLY A 66 10.40 -5.15 26.43
CA GLY A 66 9.66 -4.25 27.32
C GLY A 66 8.41 -3.63 26.71
N VAL A 67 7.94 -4.11 25.57
CA VAL A 67 6.62 -3.75 25.00
C VAL A 67 5.54 -4.58 25.67
N ASP A 68 4.44 -3.93 26.09
CA ASP A 68 3.30 -4.59 26.73
C ASP A 68 2.29 -5.13 25.71
N ILE A 69 2.09 -4.38 24.61
CA ILE A 69 1.08 -4.70 23.58
C ILE A 69 1.67 -4.49 22.18
N LEU A 70 1.53 -5.48 21.31
CA LEU A 70 1.75 -5.40 19.89
C LEU A 70 0.41 -5.46 19.14
N MET A 71 0.08 -4.42 18.39
CA MET A 71 -1.07 -4.38 17.49
C MET A 71 -0.60 -4.53 16.04
N VAL A 72 -1.19 -5.44 15.28
CA VAL A 72 -0.79 -5.71 13.90
C VAL A 72 -2.00 -5.56 12.98
N THR A 73 -1.87 -4.74 11.94
CA THR A 73 -2.81 -4.72 10.81
C THR A 73 -2.11 -5.15 9.55
N ALA A 74 -2.83 -5.80 8.63
CA ALA A 74 -2.25 -6.23 7.37
C ALA A 74 -3.26 -6.19 6.23
N LEU A 75 -2.78 -5.84 5.03
CA LEU A 75 -3.40 -6.22 3.78
C LEU A 75 -3.05 -7.67 3.45
N ILE A 76 -3.71 -8.21 2.42
CA ILE A 76 -3.58 -9.62 2.06
C ILE A 76 -2.13 -10.06 1.81
N ASN A 77 -1.35 -9.27 1.07
CA ASN A 77 0.05 -9.56 0.75
C ASN A 77 1.05 -9.20 1.88
N GLU A 78 0.58 -8.53 2.94
CA GLU A 78 1.36 -8.22 4.15
C GLU A 78 1.15 -9.27 5.25
N ALA A 79 0.04 -10.02 5.17
CA ALA A 79 -0.37 -10.97 6.20
C ALA A 79 0.70 -12.01 6.57
N PRO A 80 1.44 -12.63 5.63
CA PRO A 80 2.50 -13.57 6.00
C PRO A 80 3.55 -12.96 6.93
N ARG A 81 3.94 -11.71 6.68
CA ARG A 81 4.87 -10.99 7.53
C ARG A 81 4.23 -10.62 8.88
N GLY A 82 2.98 -10.18 8.87
CA GLY A 82 2.24 -9.87 10.10
C GLY A 82 2.11 -11.09 11.02
N TYR A 83 1.76 -12.24 10.47
CA TYR A 83 1.70 -13.51 11.21
C TYR A 83 3.07 -13.93 11.75
N GLN A 84 4.12 -13.81 10.93
CA GLN A 84 5.48 -14.11 11.34
C GLN A 84 5.91 -13.27 12.54
N VAL A 85 5.72 -11.94 12.47
CA VAL A 85 6.11 -11.04 13.55
C VAL A 85 5.36 -11.36 14.84
N ALA A 86 4.04 -11.51 14.78
CA ALA A 86 3.23 -11.79 15.97
C ALA A 86 3.63 -13.12 16.63
N ARG A 87 3.82 -14.19 15.84
CA ARG A 87 4.26 -15.50 16.35
C ARG A 87 5.65 -15.43 16.98
N MET A 88 6.62 -14.78 16.33
CA MET A 88 7.96 -14.62 16.88
C MET A 88 7.96 -13.75 18.14
N ALA A 89 7.14 -12.70 18.17
CA ALA A 89 6.95 -11.87 19.34
C ALA A 89 6.50 -12.68 20.56
N LYS A 90 5.53 -13.60 20.38
CA LYS A 90 5.09 -14.53 21.43
C LYS A 90 6.17 -15.52 21.86
N GLN A 91 7.03 -15.96 20.95
CA GLN A 91 8.14 -16.86 21.26
C GLN A 91 9.22 -16.19 22.12
N PHE A 92 9.59 -14.95 21.81
CA PHE A 92 10.62 -14.20 22.54
C PHE A 92 10.08 -13.53 23.81
N HIS A 93 8.82 -13.07 23.77
CA HIS A 93 8.15 -12.33 24.83
C HIS A 93 6.78 -12.96 25.13
N PRO A 94 6.70 -14.09 25.87
CA PRO A 94 5.45 -14.83 26.08
C PRO A 94 4.32 -14.02 26.74
N ASP A 95 4.67 -13.03 27.56
CA ASP A 95 3.72 -12.16 28.26
C ASP A 95 3.22 -10.99 27.41
N LEU A 96 3.83 -10.73 26.23
CA LEU A 96 3.44 -9.70 25.30
C LEU A 96 2.00 -9.97 24.79
N ILE A 97 1.13 -8.99 24.92
CA ILE A 97 -0.23 -9.07 24.39
C ILE A 97 -0.20 -8.76 22.89
N THR A 98 -0.84 -9.61 22.08
CA THR A 98 -0.91 -9.44 20.62
C THR A 98 -2.34 -9.27 20.15
N ILE A 99 -2.61 -8.17 19.45
CA ILE A 99 -3.92 -7.83 18.89
C ILE A 99 -3.78 -7.75 17.36
N GLY A 100 -4.52 -8.58 16.65
CA GLY A 100 -4.58 -8.53 15.19
C GLY A 100 -5.86 -7.83 14.70
N GLY A 101 -5.83 -7.29 13.48
CA GLY A 101 -7.00 -6.68 12.88
C GLY A 101 -6.80 -6.28 11.42
N GLY A 102 -7.71 -5.44 10.93
CA GLY A 102 -7.67 -4.93 9.57
C GLY A 102 -8.30 -5.87 8.54
N PRO A 103 -8.18 -5.53 7.25
CA PRO A 103 -8.96 -6.15 6.18
C PRO A 103 -8.62 -7.62 5.91
N GLN A 104 -7.43 -8.10 6.30
CA GLN A 104 -7.07 -9.51 6.19
C GLN A 104 -7.47 -10.30 7.43
N MET A 105 -7.00 -9.90 8.60
CA MET A 105 -7.13 -10.70 9.82
C MET A 105 -8.54 -10.68 10.39
N GLY A 106 -9.25 -9.56 10.26
CA GLY A 106 -10.61 -9.44 10.79
C GLY A 106 -11.58 -10.49 10.22
N PRO A 107 -11.70 -10.62 8.90
CA PRO A 107 -12.54 -11.65 8.27
C PRO A 107 -12.02 -13.08 8.39
N LEU A 108 -10.72 -13.27 8.62
CA LEU A 108 -10.05 -14.57 8.67
C LEU A 108 -9.43 -14.80 10.06
N ALA A 109 -10.24 -14.60 11.11
CA ALA A 109 -9.76 -14.67 12.49
C ALA A 109 -9.15 -16.03 12.84
N GLU A 110 -9.72 -17.15 12.38
CA GLU A 110 -9.20 -18.51 12.60
C GLU A 110 -7.79 -18.65 12.06
N GLU A 111 -7.59 -18.28 10.80
CA GLU A 111 -6.28 -18.31 10.16
C GLU A 111 -5.26 -17.42 10.90
N ALA A 112 -5.68 -16.24 11.33
CA ALA A 112 -4.84 -15.32 12.07
C ALA A 112 -4.41 -15.89 13.43
N PHE A 113 -5.30 -16.57 14.15
CA PHE A 113 -4.96 -17.27 15.39
C PHE A 113 -3.96 -18.40 15.16
N ASP A 114 -4.17 -19.21 14.11
CA ASP A 114 -3.33 -20.38 13.85
C ASP A 114 -1.92 -19.98 13.40
N ASN A 115 -1.80 -18.96 12.58
CA ASN A 115 -0.53 -18.55 11.98
C ASN A 115 0.21 -17.46 12.75
N GLY A 116 -0.52 -16.56 13.44
CA GLY A 116 0.06 -15.41 14.14
C GLY A 116 0.13 -15.56 15.66
N GLN A 117 -0.64 -16.49 16.25
CA GLN A 117 -0.76 -16.66 17.71
C GLN A 117 -1.24 -15.39 18.43
N PHE A 118 -2.22 -14.70 17.86
CA PHE A 118 -2.83 -13.53 18.46
C PHE A 118 -3.65 -13.89 19.70
N ASP A 119 -3.73 -12.97 20.68
CA ASP A 119 -4.64 -13.09 21.84
C ASP A 119 -6.06 -12.71 21.46
N VAL A 120 -6.20 -11.66 20.64
CA VAL A 120 -7.50 -11.15 20.15
C VAL A 120 -7.37 -10.69 18.71
N ILE A 121 -8.44 -10.91 17.92
CA ILE A 121 -8.59 -10.34 16.57
C ILE A 121 -9.76 -9.35 16.60
N VAL A 122 -9.54 -8.13 16.10
CA VAL A 122 -10.59 -7.13 15.88
C VAL A 122 -11.15 -7.26 14.48
N GLN A 123 -12.48 -7.40 14.37
CA GLN A 123 -13.15 -7.77 13.13
C GLN A 123 -13.27 -6.62 12.11
N ARG A 124 -13.38 -5.36 12.57
CA ARG A 124 -13.61 -4.18 11.73
C ARG A 124 -12.95 -2.94 12.34
N GLU A 125 -13.72 -1.85 12.46
CA GLU A 125 -13.30 -0.61 13.12
C GLU A 125 -13.15 -0.83 14.62
N ALA A 126 -12.11 -0.30 15.22
CA ALA A 126 -11.77 -0.56 16.63
C ALA A 126 -11.60 0.69 17.48
N GLU A 127 -11.71 1.89 16.91
CA GLU A 127 -11.35 3.12 17.58
C GLU A 127 -12.17 3.34 18.88
N ASP A 128 -13.42 2.90 18.90
CA ASP A 128 -14.33 3.05 20.07
C ASP A 128 -14.15 1.96 21.13
N ILE A 129 -13.43 0.87 20.80
CA ILE A 129 -13.26 -0.27 21.72
C ILE A 129 -11.81 -0.48 22.16
N ILE A 130 -10.83 0.02 21.40
CA ILE A 130 -9.43 -0.36 21.59
C ILE A 130 -8.89 0.01 22.97
N GLY A 131 -9.27 1.15 23.51
CA GLY A 131 -8.87 1.56 24.85
C GLY A 131 -9.40 0.62 25.94
N GLN A 132 -10.71 0.30 25.90
CA GLN A 132 -11.30 -0.67 26.80
C GLN A 132 -10.68 -2.06 26.66
N LEU A 133 -10.48 -2.51 25.40
CA LEU A 133 -9.91 -3.82 25.11
C LEU A 133 -8.50 -3.96 25.70
N THR A 134 -7.64 -2.96 25.50
CA THR A 134 -6.28 -2.96 26.05
C THR A 134 -6.25 -2.97 27.58
N ASP A 135 -7.12 -2.19 28.22
CA ASP A 135 -7.24 -2.20 29.69
C ASP A 135 -7.63 -3.57 30.22
N LEU A 136 -8.61 -4.24 29.58
CA LEU A 136 -9.05 -5.58 29.99
C LEU A 136 -7.94 -6.62 29.85
N LEU A 137 -7.21 -6.61 28.74
CA LEU A 137 -6.13 -7.55 28.46
C LEU A 137 -4.93 -7.38 29.44
N LEU A 138 -4.66 -6.16 29.86
CA LEU A 138 -3.61 -5.84 30.83
C LEU A 138 -4.00 -6.18 32.27
N THR A 139 -5.28 -6.05 32.61
CA THR A 139 -5.76 -6.13 33.99
C THR A 139 -6.17 -7.54 34.41
N TYR A 140 -6.84 -8.27 33.53
CA TYR A 140 -7.48 -9.54 33.85
C TYR A 140 -6.78 -10.73 33.17
N LYS A 141 -6.95 -11.92 33.77
CA LYS A 141 -6.41 -13.19 33.23
C LYS A 141 -7.44 -14.32 33.39
N GLY A 142 -7.22 -15.41 32.65
CA GLY A 142 -8.03 -16.63 32.74
C GLY A 142 -9.53 -16.41 32.51
N SER A 143 -10.37 -17.08 33.30
CA SER A 143 -11.84 -17.04 33.15
C SER A 143 -12.46 -15.66 33.32
N GLN A 144 -11.88 -14.84 34.18
CA GLN A 144 -12.32 -13.47 34.39
C GLN A 144 -12.12 -12.59 33.15
N LEU A 145 -10.96 -12.71 32.51
CA LEU A 145 -10.70 -12.02 31.24
C LEU A 145 -11.72 -12.45 30.18
N GLN A 146 -11.98 -13.76 30.04
CA GLN A 146 -12.94 -14.30 29.07
C GLN A 146 -14.36 -13.76 29.28
N GLU A 147 -14.80 -13.61 30.55
CA GLU A 147 -16.08 -13.02 30.86
C GLU A 147 -16.20 -11.56 30.37
N TYR A 148 -15.13 -10.78 30.55
CA TYR A 148 -15.12 -9.39 30.09
C TYR A 148 -14.97 -9.27 28.57
N LEU A 149 -14.13 -10.08 27.93
CA LEU A 149 -13.98 -10.08 26.47
C LEU A 149 -15.30 -10.39 25.76
N ASN A 150 -16.13 -11.27 26.31
CA ASN A 150 -17.46 -11.58 25.78
C ASN A 150 -18.40 -10.36 25.71
N LYS A 151 -18.11 -9.30 26.48
CA LYS A 151 -18.87 -8.04 26.50
C LYS A 151 -18.32 -6.98 25.54
N VAL A 152 -17.10 -7.17 25.01
CA VAL A 152 -16.50 -6.27 24.03
C VAL A 152 -17.05 -6.60 22.64
N PRO A 153 -17.68 -5.66 21.93
CA PRO A 153 -18.26 -5.96 20.63
C PRO A 153 -17.19 -6.01 19.50
N GLY A 154 -17.41 -6.88 18.53
CA GLY A 154 -16.62 -6.92 17.27
C GLY A 154 -15.22 -7.45 17.43
N ILE A 155 -15.01 -8.39 18.35
CA ILE A 155 -13.74 -9.11 18.50
C ILE A 155 -13.94 -10.62 18.36
N SER A 156 -12.85 -11.30 18.04
CA SER A 156 -12.72 -12.75 18.13
C SER A 156 -11.60 -13.10 19.09
N TYR A 157 -11.76 -14.15 19.91
CA TYR A 157 -10.75 -14.66 20.84
C TYR A 157 -10.90 -16.17 21.03
N ARG A 158 -9.85 -16.83 21.54
CA ARG A 158 -9.93 -18.28 21.85
C ARG A 158 -10.39 -18.52 23.29
N LYS A 159 -11.36 -19.42 23.44
CA LYS A 159 -11.84 -19.95 24.71
C LYS A 159 -11.91 -21.48 24.63
N ASP A 160 -11.20 -22.16 25.52
CA ASP A 160 -11.19 -23.62 25.57
C ASP A 160 -10.86 -24.30 24.20
N GLY A 161 -9.94 -23.67 23.44
CA GLY A 161 -9.55 -24.12 22.10
C GLY A 161 -10.51 -23.72 20.97
N GLN A 162 -11.70 -23.19 21.30
CA GLN A 162 -12.68 -22.75 20.30
C GLN A 162 -12.61 -21.23 20.09
N ILE A 163 -12.98 -20.79 18.89
CA ILE A 163 -13.07 -19.36 18.58
C ILE A 163 -14.44 -18.84 18.99
N VAL A 164 -14.42 -17.78 19.78
CA VAL A 164 -15.61 -17.03 20.16
C VAL A 164 -15.59 -15.70 19.42
N GLU A 165 -16.64 -15.44 18.64
CA GLU A 165 -16.86 -14.18 17.97
C GLU A 165 -17.95 -13.39 18.68
N THR A 166 -17.63 -12.15 19.06
CA THR A 166 -18.60 -11.25 19.67
C THR A 166 -19.30 -10.41 18.60
N ARG A 167 -20.59 -10.24 18.74
CA ARG A 167 -21.38 -9.48 17.74
C ARG A 167 -21.18 -7.98 17.91
N ARG A 168 -20.79 -7.29 16.82
CA ARG A 168 -20.76 -5.84 16.81
C ARG A 168 -22.15 -5.27 16.58
N ALA A 169 -22.55 -4.33 17.43
CA ALA A 169 -23.90 -3.75 17.41
C ALA A 169 -23.98 -2.38 16.69
N GLY A 170 -22.89 -1.74 16.30
CA GLY A 170 -22.91 -0.38 15.74
C GLY A 170 -21.74 -0.04 14.84
N LEU A 171 -21.76 1.17 14.32
CA LEU A 171 -20.70 1.76 13.51
C LEU A 171 -19.95 2.78 14.36
N VAL A 172 -18.63 2.83 14.20
CA VAL A 172 -17.83 3.89 14.82
C VAL A 172 -18.16 5.21 14.13
N ALA A 173 -18.39 6.26 14.92
CA ALA A 173 -18.52 7.60 14.36
C ALA A 173 -17.19 8.02 13.74
N PRO A 174 -17.15 8.51 12.47
CA PRO A 174 -15.90 8.90 11.83
C PRO A 174 -15.15 10.01 12.59
N ASP A 175 -15.87 10.77 13.42
CA ASP A 175 -15.35 11.82 14.31
C ASP A 175 -14.91 11.31 15.69
N PHE A 176 -14.99 10.02 15.95
CA PHE A 176 -14.59 9.46 17.25
C PHE A 176 -13.15 9.86 17.59
N VAL A 177 -12.24 9.73 16.63
CA VAL A 177 -10.88 10.28 16.73
C VAL A 177 -10.82 11.58 15.94
N LYS A 178 -10.67 12.70 16.64
CA LYS A 178 -10.63 14.03 16.00
C LYS A 178 -9.38 14.20 15.13
N LEU A 179 -8.21 13.88 15.67
CA LEU A 179 -6.93 14.01 14.99
C LEU A 179 -6.19 12.66 14.94
N PRO A 180 -5.75 12.21 13.76
CA PRO A 180 -4.87 11.06 13.66
C PRO A 180 -3.51 11.36 14.32
N ASP A 181 -2.92 10.36 14.97
CA ASP A 181 -1.67 10.50 15.71
C ASP A 181 -0.44 10.27 14.79
N PHE A 182 -0.04 11.29 14.06
CA PHE A 182 1.17 11.23 13.24
C PHE A 182 2.45 11.26 14.07
N TYR A 183 2.40 11.89 15.24
CA TYR A 183 3.61 12.15 16.05
C TYR A 183 4.17 10.90 16.72
N SER A 184 3.38 9.84 16.84
CA SER A 184 3.84 8.53 17.30
C SER A 184 4.48 7.68 16.20
N ILE A 185 4.58 8.17 14.95
CA ILE A 185 5.28 7.43 13.87
C ILE A 185 6.76 7.36 14.21
N LYS A 186 7.28 6.12 14.22
CA LYS A 186 8.71 5.85 14.44
C LYS A 186 9.58 6.60 13.42
N ASP A 187 10.66 7.20 13.91
CA ASP A 187 11.66 7.93 13.13
C ASP A 187 11.11 9.16 12.36
N LEU A 188 9.92 9.66 12.71
CA LEU A 188 9.41 10.90 12.14
C LEU A 188 10.18 12.10 12.66
N SER A 189 10.77 12.85 11.76
CA SER A 189 11.52 14.07 12.07
C SER A 189 11.66 14.95 10.82
N SER A 190 12.15 16.17 10.97
CA SER A 190 12.47 17.04 9.83
C SER A 190 13.63 16.51 8.96
N ALA A 191 14.49 15.64 9.51
CA ALA A 191 15.52 14.93 8.74
C ALA A 191 14.97 13.71 8.00
N ASN A 192 13.83 13.17 8.45
CA ASN A 192 13.14 12.04 7.86
C ASN A 192 11.62 12.32 7.78
N PRO A 193 11.17 13.27 6.93
CA PRO A 193 9.77 13.65 6.82
C PRO A 193 8.93 12.57 6.11
N LEU A 194 7.61 12.69 6.21
CA LEU A 194 6.69 11.95 5.36
C LEU A 194 6.75 12.49 3.93
N ALA A 195 6.62 11.63 2.94
CA ALA A 195 6.52 12.04 1.53
C ALA A 195 5.23 12.81 1.23
N GLY A 196 4.19 12.62 2.04
CA GLY A 196 2.92 13.33 1.96
C GLY A 196 2.05 13.05 3.18
N GLY A 197 1.03 13.87 3.39
CA GLY A 197 0.02 13.68 4.42
C GLY A 197 -1.09 12.74 3.97
N VAL A 198 -1.87 12.22 4.93
CA VAL A 198 -3.11 11.48 4.69
C VAL A 198 -4.28 12.20 5.35
N LEU A 199 -5.37 12.38 4.62
CA LEU A 199 -6.58 13.06 5.08
C LEU A 199 -7.80 12.17 4.83
N GLU A 200 -8.52 11.78 5.88
CA GLU A 200 -9.83 11.15 5.77
C GLU A 200 -10.92 12.20 5.99
N THR A 201 -11.89 12.27 5.08
CA THR A 201 -13.07 13.15 5.17
C THR A 201 -14.39 12.38 5.11
N VAL A 202 -14.33 11.15 4.61
CA VAL A 202 -15.44 10.21 4.58
C VAL A 202 -14.93 8.79 4.78
N ARG A 203 -15.72 7.97 5.42
CA ARG A 203 -15.43 6.56 5.62
C ARG A 203 -16.51 5.71 4.94
N GLY A 204 -16.06 4.73 4.14
CA GLY A 204 -16.92 3.82 3.41
C GLY A 204 -17.39 4.37 2.05
N CYS A 205 -18.29 3.62 1.40
CA CYS A 205 -18.70 3.87 0.02
C CYS A 205 -20.22 3.70 -0.15
N THR A 206 -20.80 4.42 -1.12
CA THR A 206 -22.21 4.29 -1.53
C THR A 206 -22.47 3.08 -2.42
N GLU A 207 -21.41 2.49 -2.98
CA GLU A 207 -21.49 1.42 -3.98
C GLU A 207 -21.36 0.03 -3.34
N LYS A 208 -21.71 -1.02 -4.12
CA LYS A 208 -21.67 -2.42 -3.68
C LYS A 208 -20.97 -3.30 -4.71
N CYS A 209 -19.77 -2.89 -5.12
CA CYS A 209 -18.97 -3.65 -6.09
C CYS A 209 -18.56 -5.00 -5.50
N THR A 210 -18.69 -6.09 -6.29
CA THR A 210 -18.52 -7.48 -5.80
C THR A 210 -17.07 -7.82 -5.41
N TYR A 211 -16.10 -7.14 -6.00
CA TYR A 211 -14.66 -7.29 -5.73
C TYR A 211 -14.17 -6.44 -4.54
N CYS A 212 -14.96 -5.47 -4.10
CA CYS A 212 -14.49 -4.44 -3.18
C CYS A 212 -14.64 -4.84 -1.71
N GLN A 213 -13.55 -4.78 -0.97
CA GLN A 213 -13.51 -5.10 0.46
C GLN A 213 -13.98 -3.94 1.36
N VAL A 214 -13.97 -2.70 0.83
CA VAL A 214 -14.34 -1.50 1.60
C VAL A 214 -15.72 -1.62 2.26
N ILE A 215 -16.71 -2.12 1.51
CA ILE A 215 -18.08 -2.27 2.02
C ILE A 215 -18.22 -3.34 3.12
N GLN A 216 -17.22 -4.19 3.29
CA GLN A 216 -17.15 -5.17 4.36
C GLN A 216 -16.44 -4.60 5.59
N GLN A 217 -15.43 -3.77 5.38
CA GLN A 217 -14.66 -3.12 6.44
C GLN A 217 -15.41 -1.91 7.01
N PHE A 218 -15.94 -1.04 6.14
CA PHE A 218 -16.59 0.21 6.50
C PHE A 218 -18.04 0.23 6.00
N LEU A 219 -19.01 0.09 6.87
CA LEU A 219 -20.42 0.09 6.49
C LEU A 219 -20.93 1.52 6.25
N GLY A 220 -21.64 1.69 5.13
CA GLY A 220 -22.26 2.97 4.76
C GLY A 220 -21.28 4.00 4.20
N TYR A 221 -21.78 5.21 4.03
CA TYR A 221 -21.02 6.38 3.58
C TYR A 221 -21.16 7.46 4.66
N ARG A 222 -20.13 7.67 5.46
CA ARG A 222 -20.16 8.45 6.69
C ARG A 222 -19.18 9.60 6.62
N LEU A 223 -19.71 10.81 6.50
CA LEU A 223 -18.92 12.05 6.49
C LEU A 223 -18.50 12.41 7.91
N ILE A 224 -17.27 12.87 8.09
CA ILE A 224 -16.84 13.52 9.34
C ILE A 224 -17.51 14.89 9.49
N SER A 225 -17.46 15.52 10.66
CA SER A 225 -17.93 16.89 10.81
C SER A 225 -17.00 17.87 10.09
N ARG A 226 -17.55 19.00 9.62
CA ARG A 226 -16.76 20.07 8.98
C ARG A 226 -15.68 20.61 9.91
N GLU A 227 -15.97 20.71 11.19
CA GLU A 227 -15.02 21.14 12.21
C GLU A 227 -13.80 20.19 12.27
N THR A 228 -14.06 18.88 12.34
CA THR A 228 -12.98 17.87 12.36
C THR A 228 -12.18 17.88 11.04
N GLU A 229 -12.86 18.06 9.91
CA GLU A 229 -12.24 18.16 8.59
C GLU A 229 -11.20 19.32 8.55
N ILE A 230 -11.59 20.51 8.99
CA ILE A 230 -10.69 21.66 9.04
C ILE A 230 -9.56 21.46 10.07
N LYS A 231 -9.83 20.85 11.21
CA LYS A 231 -8.79 20.52 12.21
C LYS A 231 -7.73 19.57 11.61
N ARG A 232 -8.14 18.54 10.86
CA ARG A 232 -7.22 17.61 10.19
C ARG A 232 -6.41 18.30 9.10
N ILE A 233 -7.02 19.17 8.29
CA ILE A 233 -6.32 20.00 7.29
C ILE A 233 -5.29 20.90 7.99
N THR A 234 -5.67 21.57 9.08
CA THR A 234 -4.78 22.43 9.85
C THR A 234 -3.60 21.65 10.42
N GLN A 235 -3.81 20.44 10.95
CA GLN A 235 -2.74 19.56 11.44
C GLN A 235 -1.73 19.27 10.34
N LEU A 236 -2.16 18.90 9.13
CA LEU A 236 -1.27 18.59 8.02
C LEU A 236 -0.47 19.83 7.57
N LYS A 237 -1.09 21.00 7.52
CA LYS A 237 -0.39 22.27 7.21
C LYS A 237 0.68 22.60 8.28
N GLN A 238 0.36 22.38 9.56
CA GLN A 238 1.33 22.58 10.64
C GLN A 238 2.49 21.59 10.50
N MET A 239 2.23 20.32 10.25
CA MET A 239 3.28 19.32 10.03
C MET A 239 4.18 19.64 8.83
N ALA A 240 3.62 20.19 7.76
CA ALA A 240 4.40 20.65 6.62
C ALA A 240 5.27 21.87 6.98
N ALA A 241 4.74 22.82 7.75
CA ALA A 241 5.48 23.97 8.25
C ALA A 241 6.63 23.57 9.19
N ASP A 242 6.42 22.53 10.01
CA ASP A 242 7.43 21.97 10.94
C ASP A 242 8.45 21.07 10.22
N GLY A 243 8.34 20.89 8.89
CA GLY A 243 9.20 20.04 8.09
C GLY A 243 8.98 18.54 8.29
N LEU A 244 7.87 18.12 8.90
CA LEU A 244 7.51 16.72 9.11
C LEU A 244 6.81 16.09 7.90
N ILE A 245 6.37 16.89 6.94
CA ILE A 245 5.91 16.48 5.62
C ILE A 245 6.80 17.18 4.60
N HIS A 246 7.27 16.42 3.60
CA HIS A 246 8.11 16.97 2.54
C HIS A 246 7.36 18.05 1.75
N SER A 247 7.96 19.21 1.62
CA SER A 247 7.44 20.32 0.83
C SER A 247 8.38 20.63 -0.34
N GLY A 248 7.81 20.93 -1.50
CA GLY A 248 8.55 21.37 -2.67
C GLY A 248 9.15 22.79 -2.49
N LYS A 249 9.96 23.22 -3.46
CA LYS A 249 10.62 24.55 -3.45
C LYS A 249 9.64 25.73 -3.32
N ASN A 250 8.40 25.55 -3.75
CA ASN A 250 7.31 26.55 -3.63
C ASN A 250 6.49 26.42 -2.33
N GLY A 251 6.93 25.59 -1.38
CA GLY A 251 6.22 25.31 -0.14
C GLY A 251 5.00 24.37 -0.27
N ALA A 252 4.68 23.92 -1.48
CA ALA A 252 3.56 23.00 -1.66
C ALA A 252 3.92 21.57 -1.20
N PHE A 253 2.96 20.87 -0.61
CA PHE A 253 3.11 19.49 -0.12
C PHE A 253 1.97 18.60 -0.58
N GLN A 254 2.25 17.31 -0.68
CA GLN A 254 1.26 16.32 -1.13
C GLN A 254 0.36 15.85 0.00
N VAL A 255 -0.93 15.68 -0.31
CA VAL A 255 -1.92 15.08 0.58
C VAL A 255 -2.73 14.04 -0.18
N PHE A 256 -2.74 12.81 0.30
CA PHE A 256 -3.65 11.79 -0.17
C PHE A 256 -4.94 11.84 0.65
N ILE A 257 -6.04 12.19 0.00
CA ILE A 257 -7.37 12.08 0.60
C ILE A 257 -7.75 10.61 0.53
N SER A 258 -7.67 9.94 1.68
CA SER A 258 -7.79 8.50 1.82
C SER A 258 -9.24 7.98 1.85
N ASP A 259 -10.16 8.83 1.44
CA ASP A 259 -11.57 8.48 1.27
C ASP A 259 -11.71 7.34 0.26
N ASP A 260 -12.45 6.30 0.60
CA ASP A 260 -12.75 5.19 -0.33
C ASP A 260 -13.54 5.66 -1.56
N LEU A 261 -14.31 6.73 -1.39
CA LEU A 261 -15.04 7.43 -2.43
C LEU A 261 -15.19 8.91 -2.04
N HIS A 262 -14.31 9.76 -2.55
CA HIS A 262 -14.30 11.17 -2.16
C HIS A 262 -15.53 11.92 -2.69
N THR A 263 -15.88 11.73 -3.97
CA THR A 263 -17.07 12.31 -4.58
C THR A 263 -18.13 11.23 -4.79
N PRO A 264 -19.33 11.38 -4.19
CA PRO A 264 -20.41 10.44 -4.40
C PRO A 264 -20.93 10.53 -5.85
N PRO A 265 -21.57 9.46 -6.38
CA PRO A 265 -22.13 9.48 -7.71
C PRO A 265 -23.27 10.51 -7.84
N LEU A 266 -23.51 11.02 -9.06
CA LEU A 266 -24.54 12.03 -9.34
C LEU A 266 -25.93 11.66 -8.82
N ARG A 267 -26.31 10.37 -8.88
CA ARG A 267 -27.58 9.86 -8.36
C ARG A 267 -27.72 9.97 -6.84
N ALA A 268 -26.62 10.14 -6.11
CA ALA A 268 -26.63 10.29 -4.64
C ALA A 268 -26.71 11.78 -4.25
N VAL A 269 -27.73 12.49 -4.73
CA VAL A 269 -27.89 13.95 -4.69
C VAL A 269 -27.58 14.55 -3.31
N LYS A 270 -28.16 14.00 -2.23
CA LYS A 270 -27.93 14.49 -0.87
C LYS A 270 -26.43 14.50 -0.49
N TYR A 271 -25.72 13.44 -0.80
CA TYR A 271 -24.28 13.35 -0.50
C TYR A 271 -23.45 14.21 -1.45
N ARG A 272 -23.87 14.32 -2.70
CA ARG A 272 -23.24 15.21 -3.71
C ARG A 272 -23.31 16.67 -3.28
N ASP A 273 -24.48 17.15 -2.87
CA ASP A 273 -24.67 18.55 -2.46
C ASP A 273 -23.91 18.87 -1.17
N GLU A 274 -23.89 17.95 -0.21
CA GLU A 274 -23.08 18.08 0.99
C GLU A 274 -21.58 18.15 0.66
N ARG A 275 -21.10 17.29 -0.26
CA ARG A 275 -19.70 17.30 -0.72
C ARG A 275 -19.36 18.61 -1.41
N LEU A 276 -20.22 19.10 -2.30
CA LEU A 276 -20.03 20.38 -2.98
C LEU A 276 -19.90 21.53 -1.99
N ALA A 277 -20.78 21.59 -1.00
CA ALA A 277 -20.74 22.62 0.03
C ALA A 277 -19.44 22.58 0.86
N ARG A 278 -18.89 21.38 1.13
CA ARG A 278 -17.62 21.18 1.82
C ARG A 278 -16.44 21.65 0.97
N LEU A 279 -16.35 21.20 -0.27
CA LEU A 279 -15.27 21.58 -1.19
C LEU A 279 -15.21 23.11 -1.41
N ARG A 280 -16.36 23.75 -1.52
CA ARG A 280 -16.43 25.23 -1.60
C ARG A 280 -15.84 25.90 -0.34
N GLY A 281 -16.03 25.28 0.84
CA GLY A 281 -15.44 25.77 2.09
C GLY A 281 -13.94 25.46 2.26
N TRP A 282 -13.36 24.60 1.43
CA TRP A 282 -11.94 24.22 1.53
C TRP A 282 -10.99 25.26 0.94
N LYS A 283 -11.44 26.06 0.01
CA LYS A 283 -10.61 26.99 -0.78
C LYS A 283 -9.57 27.74 0.06
N ASP A 284 -9.99 28.33 1.18
CA ASP A 284 -9.13 29.15 2.04
C ASP A 284 -8.28 28.32 3.02
N HIS A 285 -8.56 27.03 3.15
CA HIS A 285 -7.86 26.14 4.07
C HIS A 285 -6.80 25.28 3.40
N THR A 286 -6.93 24.98 2.09
CA THR A 286 -6.09 24.03 1.36
C THR A 286 -4.99 24.67 0.52
N GLU A 287 -4.78 25.98 0.64
CA GLU A 287 -3.66 26.66 -0.02
C GLU A 287 -2.32 26.00 0.36
N GLY A 288 -1.47 25.76 -0.63
CA GLY A 288 -0.21 25.03 -0.48
C GLY A 288 -0.34 23.51 -0.48
N MET A 289 -1.55 22.96 -0.47
CA MET A 289 -1.76 21.51 -0.61
C MET A 289 -1.85 21.12 -2.10
N HIS A 290 -1.26 19.98 -2.44
CA HIS A 290 -1.49 19.27 -3.69
C HIS A 290 -2.20 17.96 -3.37
N SER A 291 -3.53 18.00 -3.39
CA SER A 291 -4.34 16.88 -2.95
C SER A 291 -4.62 15.88 -4.07
N ILE A 292 -4.68 14.62 -3.68
CA ILE A 292 -4.99 13.46 -4.52
C ILE A 292 -6.20 12.78 -3.90
N CYS A 293 -7.22 12.41 -4.68
CA CYS A 293 -8.38 11.69 -4.16
C CYS A 293 -8.83 10.56 -5.07
N GLN A 294 -9.65 9.67 -4.53
CA GLN A 294 -10.30 8.58 -5.26
C GLN A 294 -11.73 8.97 -5.63
N CYS A 295 -12.10 8.79 -6.88
CA CYS A 295 -13.44 9.10 -7.36
C CYS A 295 -13.91 8.13 -8.46
N ARG A 296 -15.18 8.25 -8.83
CA ARG A 296 -15.75 7.56 -9.98
C ARG A 296 -15.59 8.41 -11.24
N THR A 297 -15.75 7.78 -12.41
CA THR A 297 -15.67 8.48 -13.71
C THR A 297 -16.71 9.59 -13.83
N GLU A 298 -17.93 9.37 -13.30
CA GLU A 298 -19.07 10.28 -13.35
C GLU A 298 -18.76 11.71 -12.84
N VAL A 299 -17.71 11.90 -12.06
CA VAL A 299 -17.30 13.23 -11.59
C VAL A 299 -17.00 14.18 -12.76
N GLY A 300 -16.53 13.65 -13.90
CA GLY A 300 -16.29 14.42 -15.12
C GLY A 300 -17.58 15.00 -15.76
N GLN A 301 -18.75 14.56 -15.30
CA GLN A 301 -20.06 15.05 -15.76
C GLN A 301 -20.64 16.14 -14.85
N ASP A 302 -19.95 16.49 -13.75
CA ASP A 302 -20.41 17.45 -12.75
C ASP A 302 -19.50 18.69 -12.70
N PRO A 303 -19.77 19.72 -13.52
CA PRO A 303 -18.90 20.90 -13.60
C PRO A 303 -18.82 21.70 -12.29
N GLU A 304 -19.85 21.65 -11.43
CA GLU A 304 -19.80 22.35 -10.14
C GLU A 304 -18.85 21.64 -9.16
N ILE A 305 -18.87 20.31 -9.12
CA ILE A 305 -17.93 19.51 -8.32
C ILE A 305 -16.51 19.68 -8.86
N VAL A 306 -16.32 19.62 -10.19
CA VAL A 306 -15.03 19.82 -10.86
C VAL A 306 -14.41 21.18 -10.47
N ASP A 307 -15.16 22.27 -10.62
CA ASP A 307 -14.71 23.60 -10.22
C ASP A 307 -14.37 23.69 -8.72
N ALA A 308 -15.23 23.13 -7.88
CA ALA A 308 -15.00 23.11 -6.44
C ALA A 308 -13.76 22.29 -6.04
N MET A 309 -13.48 21.17 -6.71
CA MET A 309 -12.28 20.36 -6.50
C MET A 309 -11.00 21.11 -6.91
N GLN A 310 -11.02 21.83 -8.02
CA GLN A 310 -9.90 22.66 -8.47
C GLN A 310 -9.60 23.78 -7.47
N ASN A 311 -10.64 24.47 -7.00
CA ASN A 311 -10.54 25.52 -5.98
C ASN A 311 -10.10 24.98 -4.61
N ALA A 312 -10.38 23.71 -4.32
CA ALA A 312 -9.91 22.98 -3.14
C ALA A 312 -8.49 22.40 -3.29
N HIS A 313 -7.74 22.80 -4.32
CA HIS A 313 -6.37 22.35 -4.61
C HIS A 313 -6.21 20.84 -4.78
N ILE A 314 -7.27 20.14 -5.25
CA ILE A 314 -7.19 18.76 -5.71
C ILE A 314 -6.56 18.78 -7.11
N LYS A 315 -5.45 18.07 -7.29
CA LYS A 315 -4.65 18.09 -8.52
C LYS A 315 -4.64 16.77 -9.27
N MET A 316 -4.82 15.65 -8.55
CA MET A 316 -4.76 14.33 -9.14
C MET A 316 -5.97 13.49 -8.70
N LEU A 317 -6.51 12.73 -9.64
CA LEU A 317 -7.69 11.89 -9.44
C LEU A 317 -7.35 10.43 -9.75
N TYR A 318 -7.55 9.56 -8.78
CA TYR A 318 -7.57 8.12 -8.98
C TYR A 318 -9.00 7.72 -9.35
N VAL A 319 -9.20 7.32 -10.60
CA VAL A 319 -10.53 7.10 -11.17
C VAL A 319 -10.74 5.63 -11.47
N GLY A 320 -11.72 5.03 -10.81
CA GLY A 320 -12.09 3.63 -11.02
C GLY A 320 -12.81 3.44 -12.34
N VAL A 321 -12.08 2.97 -13.36
CA VAL A 321 -12.61 2.55 -14.68
C VAL A 321 -13.08 1.10 -14.62
N GLU A 322 -12.25 0.23 -14.03
CA GLU A 322 -12.35 -1.22 -13.89
C GLU A 322 -12.35 -1.94 -15.24
N SER A 323 -13.38 -1.75 -16.08
CA SER A 323 -13.54 -2.39 -17.38
C SER A 323 -14.31 -1.45 -18.34
N ASP A 324 -14.18 -1.67 -19.63
CA ASP A 324 -15.00 -1.05 -20.68
C ASP A 324 -16.00 -2.04 -21.33
N ASN A 325 -16.13 -3.24 -20.76
CA ASN A 325 -17.07 -4.26 -21.20
C ASN A 325 -18.36 -4.21 -20.35
N ALA A 326 -19.53 -4.13 -21.01
CA ALA A 326 -20.83 -4.01 -20.36
C ALA A 326 -21.15 -5.17 -19.40
N GLU A 327 -20.88 -6.40 -19.82
CA GLU A 327 -21.18 -7.59 -19.01
C GLU A 327 -20.25 -7.66 -17.79
N ASN A 328 -18.99 -7.29 -17.94
CA ASN A 328 -18.07 -7.17 -16.81
C ASN A 328 -18.51 -6.10 -15.81
N LEU A 329 -18.87 -4.89 -16.27
CA LEU A 329 -19.36 -3.82 -15.40
C LEU A 329 -20.63 -4.22 -14.64
N LYS A 330 -21.53 -4.94 -15.29
CA LYS A 330 -22.76 -5.49 -14.69
C LYS A 330 -22.40 -6.57 -13.65
N LEU A 331 -21.52 -7.50 -14.01
CA LEU A 331 -21.08 -8.60 -13.13
C LEU A 331 -20.45 -8.06 -11.83
N VAL A 332 -19.59 -7.04 -11.93
CA VAL A 332 -18.94 -6.44 -10.76
C VAL A 332 -19.79 -5.37 -10.08
N ASN A 333 -21.05 -5.19 -10.52
CA ASN A 333 -21.99 -4.18 -9.99
C ASN A 333 -21.42 -2.75 -9.96
N LYS A 334 -20.67 -2.38 -11.02
CA LYS A 334 -20.02 -1.05 -11.08
C LYS A 334 -20.97 0.10 -11.42
N ARG A 335 -22.13 -0.17 -12.03
CA ARG A 335 -23.13 0.83 -12.44
C ARG A 335 -22.51 1.96 -13.26
N GLN A 336 -21.84 1.61 -14.34
CA GLN A 336 -21.17 2.49 -15.29
C GLN A 336 -21.46 2.01 -16.70
N GLU A 337 -21.57 2.93 -17.65
CA GLU A 337 -21.82 2.59 -19.05
C GLU A 337 -20.51 2.44 -19.83
N PRO A 338 -20.39 1.45 -20.73
CA PRO A 338 -19.23 1.30 -21.60
C PRO A 338 -18.97 2.55 -22.44
N GLY A 339 -17.71 2.88 -22.68
CA GLY A 339 -17.31 4.07 -23.44
C GLY A 339 -17.58 5.41 -22.76
N GLN A 340 -18.37 5.44 -21.68
CA GLN A 340 -18.61 6.67 -20.93
C GLN A 340 -17.38 7.04 -20.08
N ALA A 341 -16.70 6.06 -19.52
CA ALA A 341 -15.47 6.26 -18.75
C ALA A 341 -14.41 7.03 -19.58
N HIS A 342 -14.21 6.64 -20.83
CA HIS A 342 -13.29 7.34 -21.75
C HIS A 342 -13.64 8.83 -21.88
N LYS A 343 -14.92 9.15 -22.15
CA LYS A 343 -15.39 10.54 -22.30
C LYS A 343 -15.18 11.35 -21.02
N ASP A 344 -15.52 10.77 -19.88
CA ASP A 344 -15.42 11.42 -18.58
C ASP A 344 -13.94 11.70 -18.23
N LEU A 345 -13.03 10.76 -18.48
CA LEU A 345 -11.61 10.94 -18.23
C LEU A 345 -10.99 11.99 -19.16
N VAL A 346 -11.41 12.04 -20.43
CA VAL A 346 -11.00 13.11 -21.38
C VAL A 346 -11.44 14.48 -20.87
N ALA A 347 -12.67 14.60 -20.35
CA ALA A 347 -13.17 15.83 -19.77
C ALA A 347 -12.32 16.26 -18.57
N LEU A 348 -12.08 15.35 -17.61
CA LEU A 348 -11.26 15.63 -16.41
C LEU A 348 -9.82 16.06 -16.77
N LYS A 349 -9.21 15.42 -17.78
CA LYS A 349 -7.89 15.84 -18.28
C LYS A 349 -7.93 17.23 -18.90
N LYS A 350 -8.98 17.55 -19.68
CA LYS A 350 -9.18 18.87 -20.29
C LYS A 350 -9.36 19.95 -19.20
N ASP A 351 -10.03 19.60 -18.11
CA ASP A 351 -10.20 20.48 -16.94
C ASP A 351 -8.92 20.63 -16.12
N GLY A 352 -7.81 19.98 -16.51
CA GLY A 352 -6.48 20.18 -15.95
C GLY A 352 -6.11 19.24 -14.79
N PHE A 353 -6.90 18.22 -14.52
CA PHE A 353 -6.50 17.20 -13.54
C PHE A 353 -5.46 16.23 -14.12
N ALA A 354 -4.52 15.80 -13.28
CA ALA A 354 -3.78 14.58 -13.52
C ALA A 354 -4.68 13.39 -13.21
N VAL A 355 -4.95 12.54 -14.20
CA VAL A 355 -5.85 11.40 -14.06
C VAL A 355 -5.05 10.11 -13.97
N VAL A 356 -5.35 9.28 -12.97
CA VAL A 356 -4.86 7.90 -12.82
C VAL A 356 -6.02 6.95 -13.06
N ALA A 357 -6.03 6.27 -14.20
CA ALA A 357 -7.04 5.26 -14.48
C ALA A 357 -6.74 3.98 -13.69
N MET A 358 -7.69 3.51 -12.90
CA MET A 358 -7.62 2.23 -12.19
C MET A 358 -8.43 1.19 -12.95
N THR A 359 -7.79 0.07 -13.31
CA THR A 359 -8.41 -1.01 -14.09
C THR A 359 -8.28 -2.36 -13.43
N ILE A 360 -9.27 -3.21 -13.67
CA ILE A 360 -9.23 -4.64 -13.36
C ILE A 360 -9.27 -5.38 -14.69
N ILE A 361 -8.22 -6.13 -14.99
CA ILE A 361 -8.13 -6.97 -16.19
C ILE A 361 -8.31 -8.44 -15.83
N GLY A 362 -8.71 -9.25 -16.81
CA GLY A 362 -9.00 -10.66 -16.60
C GLY A 362 -10.37 -10.94 -15.97
N LEU A 363 -11.30 -10.00 -16.04
CA LEU A 363 -12.70 -10.22 -15.70
C LEU A 363 -13.32 -11.27 -16.64
N PRO A 364 -14.39 -11.99 -16.25
CA PRO A 364 -14.92 -13.13 -16.99
C PRO A 364 -15.23 -12.93 -18.47
N TYR A 365 -15.63 -11.73 -18.88
CA TYR A 365 -15.93 -11.41 -20.28
C TYR A 365 -14.80 -10.68 -21.01
N ASP A 366 -13.61 -10.59 -20.40
CA ASP A 366 -12.44 -10.04 -21.08
C ASP A 366 -11.86 -11.04 -22.08
N THR A 367 -11.33 -10.49 -23.17
CA THR A 367 -10.40 -11.15 -24.09
C THR A 367 -9.10 -10.37 -24.13
N GLU A 368 -8.01 -10.98 -24.62
CA GLU A 368 -6.74 -10.27 -24.77
C GLU A 368 -6.92 -9.00 -25.62
N ASP A 369 -7.69 -9.07 -26.72
CA ASP A 369 -7.98 -7.94 -27.60
C ASP A 369 -8.74 -6.81 -26.87
N SER A 370 -9.75 -7.15 -26.05
CA SER A 370 -10.51 -6.14 -25.30
C SER A 370 -9.65 -5.44 -24.24
N ILE A 371 -8.75 -6.20 -23.59
CA ILE A 371 -7.79 -5.68 -22.61
C ILE A 371 -6.80 -4.74 -23.29
N MET A 372 -6.23 -5.13 -24.45
CA MET A 372 -5.28 -4.29 -25.18
C MET A 372 -5.94 -3.02 -25.73
N ALA A 373 -7.17 -3.11 -26.24
CA ALA A 373 -7.94 -1.94 -26.67
C ALA A 373 -8.16 -0.94 -25.52
N MET A 374 -8.43 -1.44 -24.31
CA MET A 374 -8.55 -0.59 -23.12
C MET A 374 -7.20 0.08 -22.79
N ALA A 375 -6.07 -0.64 -22.90
CA ALA A 375 -4.74 -0.06 -22.69
C ALA A 375 -4.48 1.11 -23.67
N ASP A 376 -4.86 0.97 -24.92
CA ASP A 376 -4.63 1.98 -25.97
C ASP A 376 -5.29 3.32 -25.61
N TRP A 377 -6.59 3.34 -25.32
CA TRP A 377 -7.26 4.60 -25.01
C TRP A 377 -6.87 5.17 -23.63
N ILE A 378 -6.55 4.32 -22.64
CA ILE A 378 -6.04 4.80 -21.34
C ILE A 378 -4.72 5.53 -21.51
N THR A 379 -3.83 5.01 -22.35
CA THR A 379 -2.53 5.63 -22.64
C THR A 379 -2.65 7.05 -23.20
N GLU A 380 -3.71 7.33 -23.97
CA GLU A 380 -3.96 8.67 -24.52
C GLU A 380 -4.34 9.69 -23.44
N ILE A 381 -4.96 9.24 -22.36
CA ILE A 381 -5.53 10.11 -21.32
C ILE A 381 -4.62 10.21 -20.11
N SER A 382 -4.17 9.09 -19.59
CA SER A 382 -3.51 8.99 -18.29
C SER A 382 -2.01 8.81 -18.43
N ARG A 383 -1.25 9.60 -17.67
CA ARG A 383 0.19 9.39 -17.49
C ARG A 383 0.50 8.30 -16.47
N TYR A 384 -0.42 8.09 -15.53
CA TYR A 384 -0.28 7.13 -14.43
C TYR A 384 -1.44 6.16 -14.49
N GLN A 385 -1.16 4.89 -14.28
CA GLN A 385 -2.21 3.87 -14.31
C GLN A 385 -1.93 2.86 -13.20
N THR A 386 -3.00 2.27 -12.69
CA THR A 386 -2.91 1.06 -11.88
C THR A 386 -3.69 -0.04 -12.58
N ALA A 387 -3.01 -1.11 -12.92
CA ALA A 387 -3.60 -2.31 -13.48
C ALA A 387 -3.52 -3.43 -12.46
N ASN A 388 -4.63 -4.11 -12.22
CA ASN A 388 -4.66 -5.29 -11.39
C ASN A 388 -5.38 -6.41 -12.15
N LEU A 389 -4.82 -7.61 -12.13
CA LEU A 389 -5.60 -8.80 -12.41
C LEU A 389 -6.61 -9.01 -11.28
N LEU A 390 -7.78 -9.53 -11.63
CA LEU A 390 -8.83 -9.80 -10.66
C LEU A 390 -8.30 -10.64 -9.50
N THR A 391 -8.26 -10.04 -8.31
CA THR A 391 -7.73 -10.67 -7.10
C THR A 391 -8.84 -10.79 -6.07
N PRO A 392 -9.24 -12.02 -5.67
CA PRO A 392 -10.24 -12.20 -4.62
C PRO A 392 -9.69 -11.70 -3.28
N LEU A 393 -10.45 -10.84 -2.61
CA LEU A 393 -10.12 -10.30 -1.29
C LEU A 393 -11.04 -10.86 -0.20
N PRO A 394 -10.57 -11.06 1.03
CA PRO A 394 -11.37 -11.63 2.12
C PRO A 394 -12.71 -10.91 2.30
N ALA A 395 -13.75 -11.66 2.65
CA ALA A 395 -15.13 -11.22 2.84
C ALA A 395 -15.84 -10.66 1.60
N THR A 396 -15.21 -10.61 0.42
CA THR A 396 -15.90 -10.24 -0.84
C THR A 396 -16.67 -11.42 -1.44
N ALA A 397 -17.56 -11.14 -2.40
CA ALA A 397 -18.21 -12.20 -3.17
C ALA A 397 -17.16 -13.06 -3.91
N ASN A 398 -16.20 -12.41 -4.57
CA ASN A 398 -15.14 -13.10 -5.30
C ASN A 398 -14.30 -14.05 -4.44
N TRP A 399 -14.11 -13.74 -3.16
CA TRP A 399 -13.41 -14.63 -2.23
C TRP A 399 -14.12 -15.96 -2.03
N LYS A 400 -15.47 -15.95 -2.07
CA LYS A 400 -16.31 -17.14 -1.88
C LYS A 400 -16.51 -17.91 -3.18
N ASP A 401 -16.63 -17.18 -4.30
CA ASP A 401 -17.08 -17.75 -5.57
C ASP A 401 -15.91 -18.26 -6.42
N LEU A 402 -14.72 -17.66 -6.30
CA LEU A 402 -13.54 -18.03 -7.07
C LEU A 402 -12.70 -19.08 -6.34
N LYS A 403 -12.37 -20.16 -7.05
CA LYS A 403 -11.56 -21.27 -6.53
C LYS A 403 -10.10 -20.86 -6.44
N PRO A 404 -9.48 -20.87 -5.25
CA PRO A 404 -8.10 -20.43 -5.10
C PRO A 404 -7.10 -21.41 -5.72
N LEU A 405 -5.94 -20.88 -6.13
CA LEU A 405 -4.79 -21.66 -6.57
C LEU A 405 -3.70 -21.68 -5.49
N ASN A 406 -2.90 -22.75 -5.48
CA ASN A 406 -1.65 -22.85 -4.72
C ASN A 406 -0.51 -22.09 -5.45
N ALA A 407 0.71 -22.13 -4.93
CA ALA A 407 1.86 -21.43 -5.51
C ALA A 407 2.31 -21.99 -6.87
N GLU A 408 1.99 -23.25 -7.13
CA GLU A 408 2.29 -23.96 -8.38
C GLU A 408 1.24 -23.73 -9.47
N GLY A 409 0.11 -23.06 -9.13
CA GLY A 409 -1.00 -22.78 -10.05
C GLY A 409 -2.03 -23.91 -10.13
N GLU A 410 -2.02 -24.83 -9.18
CA GLU A 410 -3.00 -25.91 -9.05
C GLU A 410 -4.13 -25.48 -8.10
N LEU A 411 -5.26 -26.17 -8.13
CA LEU A 411 -6.35 -25.90 -7.19
C LEU A 411 -5.89 -26.17 -5.75
N LEU A 412 -6.09 -25.17 -4.90
CA LEU A 412 -5.74 -25.25 -3.48
C LEU A 412 -6.54 -26.38 -2.81
N GLN A 413 -5.85 -27.23 -2.04
CA GLN A 413 -6.46 -28.33 -1.32
C GLN A 413 -7.05 -27.85 0.03
N GLU A 414 -7.98 -28.64 0.57
CA GLU A 414 -8.55 -28.34 1.88
C GLU A 414 -7.46 -28.36 2.98
N GLY A 415 -7.42 -27.32 3.79
CA GLY A 415 -6.43 -27.16 4.86
C GLY A 415 -5.12 -26.47 4.44
N GLU A 416 -4.91 -26.23 3.15
CA GLU A 416 -3.75 -25.46 2.69
C GLU A 416 -3.99 -23.94 2.84
N MET A 417 -2.95 -23.23 3.27
CA MET A 417 -2.98 -21.77 3.32
C MET A 417 -2.79 -21.18 1.92
N ARG A 418 -3.58 -20.17 1.59
CA ARG A 418 -3.43 -19.44 0.32
C ARG A 418 -2.04 -18.81 0.21
N PRO A 419 -1.41 -18.79 -0.97
CA PRO A 419 -0.10 -18.20 -1.18
C PRO A 419 -0.19 -16.66 -1.25
N TYR A 420 -0.44 -16.00 -0.12
CA TYR A 420 -0.72 -14.56 -0.05
C TYR A 420 0.38 -13.67 -0.63
N HIS A 421 1.63 -14.16 -0.69
CA HIS A 421 2.71 -13.46 -1.36
C HIS A 421 2.50 -13.29 -2.88
N LEU A 422 1.60 -14.09 -3.48
CA LEU A 422 1.19 -13.98 -4.88
C LEU A 422 -0.01 -13.05 -5.11
N TYR A 423 -0.70 -12.60 -4.04
CA TYR A 423 -1.87 -11.72 -4.14
C TYR A 423 -1.46 -10.27 -4.42
N THR A 424 -0.71 -10.08 -5.49
CA THR A 424 -0.09 -8.81 -5.87
C THR A 424 -0.86 -8.06 -6.96
N GLY A 425 -1.89 -8.68 -7.53
CA GLY A 425 -2.63 -8.15 -8.67
C GLY A 425 -1.91 -8.31 -10.03
N ARG A 426 -0.78 -9.06 -10.07
CA ARG A 426 0.03 -9.25 -11.29
C ARG A 426 -0.17 -10.60 -11.97
N GLN A 427 -0.79 -11.55 -11.30
CA GLN A 427 -1.18 -12.86 -11.81
C GLN A 427 -2.50 -13.30 -11.19
N PHE A 428 -3.16 -14.30 -11.81
CA PHE A 428 -4.30 -14.95 -11.17
C PHE A 428 -3.84 -15.77 -9.97
N VAL A 429 -4.61 -15.67 -8.91
CA VAL A 429 -4.49 -16.47 -7.68
C VAL A 429 -5.74 -17.33 -7.47
N HIS A 430 -6.53 -17.44 -8.53
CA HIS A 430 -7.75 -18.26 -8.61
C HIS A 430 -7.82 -18.93 -9.96
N TYR A 431 -8.54 -20.05 -10.02
CA TYR A 431 -8.73 -20.80 -11.25
C TYR A 431 -9.54 -19.97 -12.27
N ASP A 432 -9.03 -19.92 -13.47
CA ASP A 432 -9.69 -19.38 -14.66
C ASP A 432 -9.45 -20.37 -15.82
N GLU A 433 -10.52 -20.69 -16.56
CA GLU A 433 -10.42 -21.66 -17.66
C GLU A 433 -9.76 -21.11 -18.93
N ARG A 434 -9.60 -19.78 -19.00
CA ARG A 434 -9.03 -19.07 -20.17
C ARG A 434 -7.53 -18.90 -20.06
N TRP A 435 -6.99 -18.74 -18.85
CA TRP A 435 -5.58 -18.45 -18.60
C TRP A 435 -5.07 -19.22 -17.37
N THR A 436 -3.95 -19.89 -17.56
CA THR A 436 -3.14 -20.42 -16.45
C THR A 436 -2.51 -19.28 -15.64
N LEU A 437 -1.92 -19.62 -14.50
CA LEU A 437 -1.17 -18.66 -13.69
C LEU A 437 -0.07 -17.96 -14.53
N GLN A 438 0.70 -18.72 -15.32
CA GLN A 438 1.75 -18.18 -16.17
C GLN A 438 1.19 -17.28 -17.29
N GLU A 439 0.17 -17.74 -18.02
CA GLU A 439 -0.46 -16.95 -19.08
C GLU A 439 -1.09 -15.65 -18.54
N SER A 440 -1.63 -15.67 -17.32
CA SER A 440 -2.14 -14.47 -16.67
C SER A 440 -1.03 -13.47 -16.34
N GLN A 441 0.15 -13.93 -15.96
CA GLN A 441 1.33 -13.08 -15.76
C GLN A 441 1.78 -12.46 -17.09
N GLU A 442 1.84 -13.26 -18.15
CA GLU A 442 2.18 -12.79 -19.50
C GLU A 442 1.16 -11.75 -20.01
N LEU A 443 -0.14 -11.98 -19.74
CA LEU A 443 -1.21 -11.03 -20.06
C LEU A 443 -1.01 -9.69 -19.33
N TYR A 444 -0.69 -9.74 -18.02
CA TYR A 444 -0.37 -8.56 -17.24
C TYR A 444 0.83 -7.81 -17.80
N ASP A 445 1.90 -8.52 -18.17
CA ASP A 445 3.12 -7.94 -18.72
C ASP A 445 2.87 -7.29 -20.09
N LYS A 446 2.11 -7.96 -20.98
CA LYS A 446 1.66 -7.39 -22.26
C LYS A 446 0.83 -6.11 -22.06
N TYR A 447 -0.15 -6.15 -21.15
CA TYR A 447 -0.99 -4.98 -20.83
C TYR A 447 -0.16 -3.81 -20.32
N THR A 448 0.72 -4.05 -19.36
CA THR A 448 1.56 -3.00 -18.77
C THR A 448 2.61 -2.47 -19.75
N ALA A 449 3.10 -3.29 -20.67
CA ALA A 449 3.99 -2.86 -21.76
C ALA A 449 3.25 -2.01 -22.80
N ARG A 450 1.96 -2.30 -23.06
CA ARG A 450 1.11 -1.53 -23.98
C ARG A 450 0.78 -0.14 -23.43
N LEU A 451 0.53 -0.06 -22.14
CA LEU A 451 0.43 1.20 -21.43
C LEU A 451 1.78 1.90 -21.59
N LYS A 452 1.87 2.93 -22.44
CA LYS A 452 3.14 3.64 -22.67
C LYS A 452 3.78 3.95 -21.32
N PRO A 453 5.02 3.51 -21.08
CA PRO A 453 5.66 3.85 -19.83
C PRO A 453 5.68 5.37 -19.74
N VAL A 454 5.08 5.90 -18.69
CA VAL A 454 5.49 7.20 -18.21
C VAL A 454 7.00 7.09 -18.06
N ASP A 455 7.75 8.14 -18.35
CA ASP A 455 9.18 8.27 -18.12
C ASP A 455 9.51 8.14 -16.61
N ASP A 456 9.15 7.02 -16.01
CA ASP A 456 9.39 6.70 -14.61
C ASP A 456 10.30 5.47 -14.48
N LEU A 457 11.35 5.44 -15.30
CA LEU A 457 12.49 4.55 -15.08
C LEU A 457 13.02 4.71 -13.65
N TYR A 458 13.01 5.95 -13.15
CA TYR A 458 13.34 6.31 -11.79
C TYR A 458 12.46 5.60 -10.74
N GLY A 459 11.15 5.71 -10.82
CA GLY A 459 10.25 5.07 -9.87
C GLY A 459 10.30 3.54 -9.92
N ARG A 460 10.58 2.94 -11.10
CA ARG A 460 10.81 1.49 -11.23
C ARG A 460 12.09 1.08 -10.53
N ILE A 461 13.22 1.73 -10.81
CA ILE A 461 14.51 1.44 -10.18
C ILE A 461 14.41 1.65 -8.67
N PHE A 462 13.78 2.73 -8.22
CA PHE A 462 13.59 3.00 -6.80
C PHE A 462 12.76 1.92 -6.08
N ARG A 463 11.65 1.47 -6.68
CA ARG A 463 10.82 0.39 -6.12
C ARG A 463 11.62 -0.90 -5.98
N ILE A 464 12.37 -1.26 -7.03
CA ILE A 464 13.21 -2.46 -7.03
C ILE A 464 14.28 -2.37 -5.94
N LEU A 465 15.02 -1.27 -5.89
CA LEU A 465 16.08 -1.07 -4.90
C LEU A 465 15.53 -1.08 -3.46
N LYS A 466 14.33 -0.54 -3.24
CA LYS A 466 13.68 -0.59 -1.92
C LYS A 466 13.27 -1.99 -1.51
N SER A 467 12.76 -2.80 -2.45
CA SER A 467 12.42 -4.20 -2.15
C SER A 467 13.65 -5.01 -1.72
N TYR A 468 14.83 -4.70 -2.25
CA TYR A 468 16.08 -5.29 -1.82
C TYR A 468 16.51 -4.90 -0.41
N ARG A 469 16.34 -3.64 -0.05
CA ARG A 469 16.62 -3.18 1.32
C ARG A 469 15.86 -4.01 2.35
N LEU A 470 14.57 -4.25 2.12
CA LEU A 470 13.73 -4.99 3.05
C LEU A 470 14.15 -6.47 3.16
N ARG A 471 14.64 -7.07 2.06
CA ARG A 471 15.10 -8.47 2.06
C ARG A 471 16.48 -8.63 2.71
N LEU A 472 17.38 -7.68 2.53
CA LEU A 472 18.69 -7.68 3.19
C LEU A 472 18.59 -7.43 4.70
N ALA A 473 17.62 -6.62 5.14
CA ALA A 473 17.34 -6.37 6.55
C ALA A 473 16.97 -7.66 7.32
N SER A 474 16.35 -8.63 6.62
CA SER A 474 16.04 -9.94 7.21
C SER A 474 17.28 -10.82 7.43
N THR A 475 18.43 -10.47 6.85
CA THR A 475 19.67 -11.24 6.91
C THR A 475 20.79 -10.57 7.74
N SER A 476 20.87 -9.25 7.74
CA SER A 476 21.86 -8.48 8.53
C SER A 476 21.50 -7.00 8.55
N LYS A 477 21.39 -6.42 9.73
CA LYS A 477 21.07 -4.99 9.92
C LYS A 477 22.16 -4.08 9.31
N ASP A 478 23.43 -4.41 9.51
CA ASP A 478 24.56 -3.60 9.01
C ASP A 478 24.62 -3.57 7.48
N LEU A 479 24.31 -4.70 6.82
CA LEU A 479 24.16 -4.78 5.36
C LEU A 479 22.96 -3.97 4.87
N SER A 480 21.85 -4.01 5.60
CA SER A 480 20.65 -3.23 5.28
C SER A 480 20.88 -1.73 5.37
N ASP A 481 21.56 -1.26 6.42
CA ASP A 481 21.82 0.17 6.65
C ASP A 481 22.82 0.71 5.62
N SER A 482 23.89 -0.05 5.32
CA SER A 482 24.84 0.28 4.25
C SER A 482 24.15 0.35 2.88
N PHE A 483 23.29 -0.62 2.59
CA PHE A 483 22.52 -0.67 1.34
C PHE A 483 21.50 0.50 1.24
N ALA A 484 20.88 0.87 2.36
CA ALA A 484 19.97 2.00 2.43
C ALA A 484 20.64 3.33 2.10
N SER A 485 21.84 3.58 2.64
CA SER A 485 22.62 4.79 2.33
C SER A 485 22.94 4.86 0.83
N ARG A 486 23.41 3.77 0.23
CA ARG A 486 23.75 3.70 -1.19
C ARG A 486 22.56 3.82 -2.13
N ILE A 487 21.40 3.26 -1.74
CA ILE A 487 20.13 3.46 -2.48
C ILE A 487 19.75 4.95 -2.46
N THR A 488 19.89 5.61 -1.31
CA THR A 488 19.56 7.03 -1.18
C THR A 488 20.44 7.88 -2.11
N GLU A 489 21.75 7.61 -2.14
CA GLU A 489 22.70 8.30 -3.03
C GLU A 489 22.37 8.08 -4.51
N ALA A 490 22.10 6.82 -4.92
CA ALA A 490 21.69 6.50 -6.29
C ALA A 490 20.34 7.14 -6.66
N THR A 491 19.42 7.23 -5.67
CA THR A 491 18.11 7.85 -5.84
C THR A 491 18.21 9.35 -6.05
N GLU A 492 19.03 10.04 -5.30
CA GLU A 492 19.27 11.49 -5.49
C GLU A 492 19.93 11.79 -6.84
N SER A 493 20.87 10.97 -7.27
CA SER A 493 21.47 11.08 -8.62
C SER A 493 20.40 10.92 -9.73
N LEU A 494 19.46 9.98 -9.59
CA LEU A 494 18.38 9.76 -10.55
C LEU A 494 17.30 10.84 -10.54
N LYS A 495 17.01 11.49 -9.40
CA LYS A 495 16.07 12.61 -9.31
C LYS A 495 16.44 13.76 -10.22
N GLY A 496 17.75 14.01 -10.41
CA GLY A 496 18.22 15.02 -11.33
C GLY A 496 17.91 14.76 -12.80
N TRP A 497 17.45 13.54 -13.15
CA TRP A 497 17.07 13.17 -14.52
C TRP A 497 15.58 13.45 -14.84
N SER A 498 14.74 13.66 -13.82
CA SER A 498 13.31 13.92 -13.99
C SER A 498 12.98 15.40 -14.21
N ASP A 499 13.92 16.30 -13.98
CA ASP A 499 13.72 17.71 -14.31
C ASP A 499 13.76 17.92 -15.83
N PRO A 500 12.77 18.62 -16.45
CA PRO A 500 12.79 18.89 -17.88
C PRO A 500 14.05 19.69 -18.23
N VAL A 501 14.93 19.08 -19.00
CA VAL A 501 16.17 19.71 -19.45
C VAL A 501 15.83 20.88 -20.38
N SER A 502 16.15 22.07 -19.94
CA SER A 502 15.89 23.31 -20.68
C SER A 502 16.91 23.61 -21.79
N THR A 503 17.79 22.66 -22.13
CA THR A 503 18.85 22.88 -23.14
C THR A 503 18.84 21.79 -24.21
N PRO A 504 18.64 22.10 -25.51
CA PRO A 504 18.79 21.17 -26.60
C PRO A 504 20.24 21.10 -27.06
N GLY A 505 20.80 19.90 -27.25
CA GLY A 505 22.07 19.71 -27.95
C GLY A 505 23.02 18.68 -27.36
N LYS A 506 24.26 18.73 -27.80
CA LYS A 506 25.36 17.81 -27.47
C LYS A 506 25.63 17.66 -25.98
N ASP A 507 25.39 18.72 -25.22
CA ASP A 507 25.56 18.77 -23.74
C ASP A 507 24.61 17.83 -22.98
N LEU A 508 23.48 17.49 -23.57
CA LEU A 508 22.50 16.57 -22.96
C LEU A 508 23.05 15.13 -22.93
N GLY A 509 23.68 14.70 -24.02
CA GLY A 509 24.26 13.34 -24.12
C GLY A 509 25.44 13.14 -23.17
N GLU A 510 26.33 14.14 -23.05
CA GLU A 510 27.45 14.10 -22.11
C GLU A 510 27.00 14.12 -20.65
N ASN A 511 25.99 14.91 -20.31
CA ASN A 511 25.43 14.99 -18.97
C ASN A 511 24.73 13.66 -18.57
N ILE A 512 23.99 13.03 -19.49
CA ILE A 512 23.40 11.70 -19.28
C ILE A 512 24.49 10.65 -19.10
N ALA A 513 25.54 10.65 -19.93
CA ALA A 513 26.65 9.70 -19.85
C ALA A 513 27.42 9.81 -18.51
N GLN A 514 27.65 11.04 -18.02
CA GLN A 514 28.28 11.27 -16.73
C GLN A 514 27.43 10.73 -15.58
N ARG A 515 26.13 11.05 -15.55
CA ARG A 515 25.20 10.60 -14.50
C ARG A 515 24.96 9.09 -14.51
N VAL A 516 24.96 8.47 -15.70
CA VAL A 516 24.95 7.01 -15.84
C VAL A 516 26.24 6.41 -15.25
N GLY A 517 27.39 7.04 -15.48
CA GLY A 517 28.66 6.63 -14.88
C GLY A 517 28.63 6.65 -13.36
N GLU A 518 28.11 7.73 -12.77
CA GLU A 518 27.95 7.88 -11.31
C GLU A 518 27.01 6.82 -10.72
N LEU A 519 25.87 6.55 -11.38
CA LEU A 519 24.93 5.49 -10.97
C LEU A 519 25.60 4.11 -11.00
N VAL A 520 26.36 3.81 -12.03
CA VAL A 520 27.09 2.54 -12.18
C VAL A 520 28.11 2.34 -11.08
N GLU A 521 28.87 3.35 -10.72
CA GLU A 521 29.84 3.28 -9.61
C GLU A 521 29.13 3.10 -8.26
N ASN A 522 28.00 3.76 -8.05
CA ASN A 522 27.18 3.58 -6.86
C ASN A 522 26.61 2.16 -6.77
N LEU A 523 26.13 1.58 -7.88
CA LEU A 523 25.65 0.19 -7.94
C LEU A 523 26.80 -0.82 -7.73
N ARG A 524 28.01 -0.58 -8.28
CA ARG A 524 29.20 -1.41 -8.04
C ARG A 524 29.61 -1.40 -6.57
N SER A 525 29.52 -0.26 -5.91
CA SER A 525 29.86 -0.15 -4.48
C SER A 525 28.92 -0.96 -3.58
N VAL A 526 27.70 -1.26 -4.02
CA VAL A 526 26.73 -2.14 -3.32
C VAL A 526 27.14 -3.62 -3.42
N SER A 527 27.82 -4.03 -4.48
CA SER A 527 28.24 -5.44 -4.66
C SER A 527 29.41 -5.84 -3.77
N GLN A 528 30.25 -4.90 -3.30
CA GLN A 528 31.41 -5.20 -2.48
C GLN A 528 31.11 -5.76 -1.07
N PRO A 529 30.14 -5.24 -0.30
CA PRO A 529 29.73 -5.87 0.97
C PRO A 529 29.12 -7.26 0.80
N LEU A 530 28.46 -7.54 -0.34
CA LEU A 530 27.91 -8.85 -0.67
C LEU A 530 29.00 -9.88 -0.99
N ALA A 531 30.16 -9.44 -1.54
CA ALA A 531 31.30 -10.28 -1.84
C ALA A 531 31.87 -10.98 -0.62
N ASN A 532 31.84 -10.33 0.54
CA ASN A 532 32.32 -10.89 1.79
C ASN A 532 31.36 -11.92 2.42
N ALA A 533 30.08 -11.95 1.98
CA ALA A 533 29.09 -12.86 2.51
C ALA A 533 28.98 -14.20 1.74
N ARG A 534 29.09 -14.17 0.39
CA ARG A 534 29.13 -15.37 -0.47
C ARG A 534 29.69 -15.00 -1.86
N LYS A 535 30.88 -15.49 -2.18
CA LYS A 535 31.62 -15.17 -3.41
C LYS A 535 30.83 -15.44 -4.71
N GLU A 536 30.13 -16.59 -4.79
CA GLU A 536 29.34 -16.95 -5.98
C GLU A 536 28.17 -15.99 -6.25
N VAL A 537 27.57 -15.43 -5.21
CA VAL A 537 26.47 -14.46 -5.33
C VAL A 537 27.00 -13.10 -5.73
N ALA A 538 28.12 -12.69 -5.17
CA ALA A 538 28.77 -11.44 -5.49
C ALA A 538 29.25 -11.40 -6.95
N ASP A 539 29.86 -12.49 -7.42
CA ASP A 539 30.31 -12.63 -8.81
C ASP A 539 29.12 -12.56 -9.79
N SER A 540 28.01 -13.23 -9.46
CA SER A 540 26.80 -13.22 -10.29
C SER A 540 26.10 -11.85 -10.30
N VAL A 541 25.97 -11.20 -9.14
CA VAL A 541 25.43 -9.83 -9.03
C VAL A 541 26.35 -8.83 -9.75
N GLY A 542 27.66 -8.98 -9.64
CA GLY A 542 28.64 -8.14 -10.33
C GLY A 542 28.53 -8.22 -11.86
N ILE A 543 28.33 -9.43 -12.41
CA ILE A 543 28.11 -9.64 -13.84
C ILE A 543 26.84 -8.91 -14.30
N ARG A 544 25.73 -9.07 -13.59
CA ARG A 544 24.44 -8.45 -13.95
C ARG A 544 24.44 -6.92 -13.80
N ILE A 545 25.17 -6.38 -12.82
CA ILE A 545 25.38 -4.93 -12.68
C ILE A 545 26.16 -4.40 -13.89
N ASN A 546 27.18 -5.12 -14.36
CA ASN A 546 27.94 -4.72 -15.55
C ASN A 546 27.09 -4.76 -16.82
N GLU A 547 26.27 -5.80 -17.01
CA GLU A 547 25.32 -5.90 -18.13
C GLU A 547 24.27 -4.76 -18.10
N LEU A 548 23.75 -4.40 -16.93
CA LEU A 548 22.86 -3.26 -16.75
C LEU A 548 23.57 -1.94 -17.07
N SER A 549 24.82 -1.79 -16.61
CA SER A 549 25.68 -0.64 -16.90
C SER A 549 25.88 -0.44 -18.40
N ASP A 550 26.21 -1.51 -19.13
CA ASP A 550 26.44 -1.43 -20.58
C ASP A 550 25.14 -1.14 -21.35
N SER A 551 24.01 -1.67 -20.86
CA SER A 551 22.68 -1.34 -21.40
C SER A 551 22.31 0.12 -21.15
N LEU A 552 22.62 0.68 -19.98
CA LEU A 552 22.39 2.09 -19.65
C LEU A 552 23.30 3.03 -20.45
N LYS A 553 24.58 2.64 -20.69
CA LYS A 553 25.51 3.41 -21.55
C LYS A 553 25.01 3.51 -22.98
N SER A 554 24.41 2.44 -23.51
CA SER A 554 23.86 2.44 -24.87
C SER A 554 22.63 3.36 -25.03
N LEU A 555 21.90 3.68 -23.93
CA LEU A 555 20.81 4.67 -23.91
C LEU A 555 21.29 6.11 -24.07
N SER A 556 22.56 6.40 -23.80
CA SER A 556 23.15 7.75 -23.94
C SER A 556 23.40 8.15 -25.39
N ASP A 557 23.25 7.24 -26.37
CA ASP A 557 23.37 7.57 -27.77
C ASP A 557 22.06 8.17 -28.32
N PRO A 558 22.06 9.46 -28.73
CA PRO A 558 20.85 10.15 -29.19
C PRO A 558 20.34 9.67 -30.56
N LEU A 559 21.11 8.83 -31.30
CA LEU A 559 20.85 8.43 -32.68
C LEU A 559 20.28 6.99 -32.79
N LEU A 560 20.04 6.26 -31.70
CA LEU A 560 19.61 4.86 -31.78
C LEU A 560 18.10 4.74 -32.08
N PRO A 561 17.71 4.15 -33.23
CA PRO A 561 16.33 3.68 -33.42
C PRO A 561 16.13 2.44 -32.55
N GLY A 562 15.18 2.46 -31.65
CA GLY A 562 14.86 1.33 -30.77
C GLY A 562 14.90 1.60 -29.27
N ARG A 563 14.84 2.86 -28.83
CA ARG A 563 14.79 3.24 -27.40
C ARG A 563 13.75 2.49 -26.56
N VAL A 564 12.63 2.10 -27.19
CA VAL A 564 11.55 1.35 -26.53
C VAL A 564 11.98 -0.10 -26.25
N GLU A 565 12.67 -0.73 -27.21
CA GLU A 565 13.17 -2.10 -27.11
C GLU A 565 14.33 -2.20 -26.10
N LEU A 566 15.16 -1.17 -26.03
CA LEU A 566 16.27 -1.08 -25.07
C LEU A 566 15.75 -0.85 -23.65
N ALA A 567 14.72 -0.04 -23.45
CA ALA A 567 14.06 0.15 -22.14
C ALA A 567 13.38 -1.14 -21.65
N ALA A 568 12.76 -1.92 -22.55
CA ALA A 568 12.20 -3.23 -22.26
C ALA A 568 13.30 -4.24 -21.87
N ASN A 569 14.43 -4.23 -22.55
CA ASN A 569 15.58 -5.10 -22.27
C ASN A 569 16.21 -4.78 -20.90
N ILE A 570 16.32 -3.50 -20.53
CA ILE A 570 16.79 -3.06 -19.21
C ILE A 570 15.81 -3.50 -18.12
N SER A 571 14.50 -3.37 -18.35
CA SER A 571 13.47 -3.83 -17.44
C SER A 571 13.54 -5.35 -17.21
N GLY A 572 13.74 -6.13 -18.27
CA GLY A 572 13.93 -7.59 -18.20
C GLY A 572 15.16 -7.98 -17.37
N ARG A 573 16.31 -7.33 -17.60
CA ARG A 573 17.55 -7.61 -16.84
C ARG A 573 17.47 -7.19 -15.38
N ILE A 574 16.72 -6.16 -15.06
CA ILE A 574 16.42 -5.76 -13.67
C ILE A 574 15.55 -6.82 -13.00
N THR A 575 14.58 -7.40 -13.72
CA THR A 575 13.75 -8.50 -13.22
C THR A 575 14.58 -9.76 -12.96
N GLU A 576 15.47 -10.14 -13.88
CA GLU A 576 16.41 -11.27 -13.71
C GLU A 576 17.32 -11.07 -12.48
N LEU A 577 17.82 -9.87 -12.25
CA LEU A 577 18.59 -9.53 -11.05
C LEU A 577 17.76 -9.72 -9.78
N ASN A 578 16.47 -9.37 -9.84
CA ASN A 578 15.50 -9.55 -8.78
C ASN A 578 15.31 -11.04 -8.44
N ASP A 579 15.14 -11.88 -9.44
CA ASP A 579 14.92 -13.33 -9.27
C ASP A 579 16.14 -14.02 -8.68
N MET A 580 17.34 -13.65 -9.12
CA MET A 580 18.59 -14.20 -8.58
C MET A 580 18.80 -13.86 -7.10
N LEU A 581 18.47 -12.65 -6.67
CA LEU A 581 18.55 -12.24 -5.26
C LEU A 581 17.46 -12.91 -4.41
N ASN A 582 16.30 -13.26 -4.99
CA ASN A 582 15.26 -14.05 -4.33
C ASN A 582 15.73 -15.47 -3.95
N VAL A 583 16.47 -16.14 -4.84
CA VAL A 583 17.04 -17.48 -4.60
C VAL A 583 18.01 -17.48 -3.41
N VAL A 584 18.72 -16.37 -3.19
CA VAL A 584 19.70 -16.23 -2.09
C VAL A 584 19.03 -16.05 -0.74
N ALA A 585 17.87 -15.40 -0.70
CA ALA A 585 17.15 -15.15 0.56
C ALA A 585 16.47 -16.41 1.15
N VAL A 586 16.19 -17.43 0.34
CA VAL A 586 15.46 -18.65 0.74
C VAL A 586 16.36 -19.79 1.24
N ALA A 587 17.68 -19.71 1.09
CA ALA A 587 18.61 -20.84 1.30
C ALA A 587 19.12 -21.17 2.73
N PRO A 588 18.84 -20.44 3.85
CA PRO A 588 19.47 -20.78 5.15
C PRO A 588 18.88 -21.94 5.95
N GLU A 589 17.67 -22.40 5.70
CA GLU A 589 17.00 -23.34 6.63
C GLU A 589 17.28 -24.83 6.40
N ARG A 590 17.86 -25.26 5.27
CA ARG A 590 18.02 -26.70 4.96
C ARG A 590 19.33 -27.36 5.41
N ARG A 591 20.26 -26.67 6.09
CA ARG A 591 21.58 -27.25 6.46
C ARG A 591 21.82 -27.61 7.93
N LYS A 592 20.84 -27.50 8.83
CA LYS A 592 21.00 -27.92 10.25
C LYS A 592 20.41 -29.28 10.65
N GLN A 593 19.89 -30.06 9.70
CA GLN A 593 19.29 -31.38 10.02
C GLN A 593 20.07 -32.61 9.50
N LYS A 594 21.33 -32.50 9.09
CA LYS A 594 22.16 -33.66 8.77
C LYS A 594 23.53 -33.58 9.44
N SER A 595 23.55 -33.54 10.79
CA SER A 595 24.68 -34.04 11.57
C SER A 595 24.26 -34.21 13.02
N LYS A 596 23.56 -35.32 13.30
CA LYS A 596 23.70 -36.17 14.50
C LYS A 596 23.08 -37.51 14.20
#